data_e9cd4e068fccea7d63e1dab0cf3db8a5
#
_entry.id   e9cd4e068fccea7d63e1dab0cf3db8a5
#
_cell.length_a   1.000
_cell.length_b   1.000
_cell.length_c   1.000
_cell.angle_alpha   90.00
_cell.angle_beta   90.00
_cell.angle_gamma   90.00
#
_symmetry.space_group_name_H-M   'P 1'
#
loop_
_entity.id
_entity.type
_entity.pdbx_description
1 polymer ?
#
loop_
_entity_poly.entity_id
_entity_poly.type
_entity_poly.pdbx_seq_one_letter_code
_entity_poly.pdbx_strand_id
1 'polypeptide(L)'
;MLSDAQPARQADGAGVPRRGPSRIILARAMNASSSTSPWPRLAVVAAWAIAFALVEAMVVVYLRRLFGLQYRLTFTPADFRYPRAYLGYEQAREAATMVMLLGVGYLAGRTWWQRLAFWLFAFGVWDIFYYVWLWVLLRWPSSPGTRDLLFLIPREWWAPVWQPVLASLGFIAVAVLILAKTRRA
;
A
#
# COMPACT_ATOMS: atom_id res chain seq x y z
N MET A 1 48.58 -29.35 80.59
CA MET A 1 47.18 -29.79 80.77
C MET A 1 46.38 -29.21 79.57
N LEU A 2 45.95 -30.07 78.73
CA LEU A 2 45.30 -29.80 77.47
C LEU A 2 43.88 -29.34 77.69
N SER A 3 43.40 -28.38 76.87
CA SER A 3 41.98 -28.13 76.74
C SER A 3 41.72 -27.93 75.26
N ASP A 4 41.05 -28.90 74.66
CA ASP A 4 40.56 -28.93 73.27
C ASP A 4 39.40 -27.92 73.07
N ALA A 5 39.57 -27.02 72.22
CA ALA A 5 38.47 -26.19 71.73
C ALA A 5 38.16 -26.57 70.21
N GLN A 6 37.05 -27.23 70.07
CA GLN A 6 36.50 -27.65 68.81
C GLN A 6 35.89 -26.44 68.05
N PRO A 7 36.15 -26.21 66.81
CA PRO A 7 35.54 -25.09 66.03
C PRO A 7 34.14 -25.49 65.57
N ALA A 8 33.22 -24.54 65.73
CA ALA A 8 31.82 -24.62 65.27
C ALA A 8 31.68 -24.77 63.78
N ARG A 9 30.90 -25.77 63.31
CA ARG A 9 30.44 -25.97 61.96
C ARG A 9 29.58 -24.79 61.53
N GLN A 10 30.07 -24.08 60.56
CA GLN A 10 29.30 -23.09 59.76
C GLN A 10 28.32 -23.82 58.84
N ALA A 11 27.02 -23.64 59.06
CA ALA A 11 25.97 -24.17 58.21
C ALA A 11 25.96 -23.40 56.90
N ASP A 12 26.30 -24.11 55.83
CA ASP A 12 26.15 -23.62 54.46
C ASP A 12 24.68 -23.32 54.17
N GLY A 13 24.35 -22.04 54.05
CA GLY A 13 23.08 -21.58 53.53
C GLY A 13 22.98 -21.91 52.03
N ALA A 14 22.32 -23.02 51.73
CA ALA A 14 22.00 -23.39 50.34
C ALA A 14 21.15 -22.25 49.70
N GLY A 15 21.80 -21.39 48.94
CA GLY A 15 21.16 -20.38 48.12
C GLY A 15 20.25 -21.05 47.07
N VAL A 16 18.95 -20.90 47.25
CA VAL A 16 17.95 -21.33 46.26
C VAL A 16 18.25 -20.64 44.95
N PRO A 17 18.52 -21.36 43.84
CA PRO A 17 18.78 -20.73 42.59
C PRO A 17 17.51 -20.00 42.14
N ARG A 18 17.54 -18.65 42.05
CA ARG A 18 16.50 -17.84 41.42
C ARG A 18 16.37 -18.28 39.98
N ARG A 19 15.38 -19.11 39.70
CA ARG A 19 15.01 -19.46 38.32
C ARG A 19 14.58 -18.16 37.67
N GLY A 20 15.44 -17.59 36.84
CA GLY A 20 15.09 -16.52 35.92
C GLY A 20 13.92 -16.94 35.03
N PRO A 21 13.15 -16.02 34.48
CA PRO A 21 11.99 -16.34 33.64
C PRO A 21 12.43 -17.35 32.58
N SER A 22 11.73 -18.50 32.54
CA SER A 22 12.09 -19.64 31.71
C SER A 22 12.26 -19.15 30.26
N ARG A 23 13.33 -19.58 29.56
CA ARG A 23 13.62 -19.24 28.14
C ARG A 23 12.38 -19.40 27.24
N ILE A 24 11.48 -20.29 27.62
CA ILE A 24 10.17 -20.48 26.96
C ILE A 24 9.25 -19.27 27.12
N ILE A 25 9.22 -18.61 28.31
CA ILE A 25 8.39 -17.42 28.51
C ILE A 25 8.96 -16.23 27.74
N LEU A 26 10.28 -16.06 27.75
CA LEU A 26 10.96 -15.03 26.93
C LEU A 26 10.77 -15.27 25.42
N ALA A 27 10.94 -16.52 24.95
CA ALA A 27 10.70 -16.86 23.54
C ALA A 27 9.23 -16.65 23.13
N ARG A 28 8.28 -16.95 24.04
CA ARG A 28 6.85 -16.73 23.81
C ARG A 28 6.47 -15.24 23.83
N ALA A 29 7.10 -14.44 24.68
CA ALA A 29 6.94 -12.98 24.72
C ALA A 29 7.56 -12.33 23.46
N MET A 30 8.73 -12.80 23.01
CA MET A 30 9.36 -12.35 21.77
C MET A 30 8.56 -12.74 20.53
N ASN A 31 7.95 -13.92 20.49
CA ASN A 31 7.05 -14.34 19.40
C ASN A 31 5.68 -13.63 19.45
N ALA A 32 5.17 -13.30 20.62
CA ALA A 32 3.91 -12.56 20.76
C ALA A 32 4.03 -11.09 20.29
N SER A 33 5.23 -10.51 20.35
CA SER A 33 5.47 -9.13 19.88
C SER A 33 5.62 -8.98 18.37
N SER A 34 5.68 -10.07 17.59
CA SER A 34 5.96 -10.03 16.16
C SER A 34 4.73 -10.12 15.24
N SER A 35 3.53 -10.37 15.76
CA SER A 35 2.30 -10.37 14.97
C SER A 35 1.62 -9.00 14.96
N THR A 36 2.32 -7.96 14.49
CA THR A 36 1.65 -6.68 14.27
C THR A 36 0.58 -6.85 13.18
N SER A 37 -0.67 -6.57 13.56
CA SER A 37 -1.82 -6.59 12.66
C SER A 37 -1.52 -5.81 11.35
N PRO A 38 -1.91 -6.28 10.18
CA PRO A 38 -1.71 -5.55 8.92
C PRO A 38 -2.63 -4.34 8.78
N TRP A 39 -3.71 -4.25 9.57
CA TRP A 39 -4.76 -3.25 9.40
C TRP A 39 -4.31 -1.80 9.61
N PRO A 40 -3.49 -1.44 10.61
CA PRO A 40 -2.98 -0.07 10.72
C PRO A 40 -2.14 0.33 9.52
N ARG A 41 -1.31 -0.59 8.99
CA ARG A 41 -0.53 -0.34 7.77
C ARG A 41 -1.44 -0.16 6.55
N LEU A 42 -2.54 -0.92 6.48
CA LEU A 42 -3.51 -0.78 5.41
C LEU A 42 -4.14 0.62 5.40
N ALA A 43 -4.48 1.16 6.58
CA ALA A 43 -5.00 2.52 6.71
C ALA A 43 -3.99 3.58 6.23
N VAL A 44 -2.71 3.43 6.58
CA VAL A 44 -1.64 4.33 6.10
C VAL A 44 -1.47 4.24 4.59
N VAL A 45 -1.47 3.02 4.03
CA VAL A 45 -1.39 2.80 2.58
C VAL A 45 -2.61 3.39 1.86
N ALA A 46 -3.82 3.27 2.43
CA ALA A 46 -5.01 3.90 1.89
C ALA A 46 -4.89 5.43 1.86
N ALA A 47 -4.49 6.05 2.97
CA ALA A 47 -4.31 7.50 3.03
C ALA A 47 -3.27 7.98 2.02
N TRP A 48 -2.15 7.26 1.89
CA TRP A 48 -1.12 7.55 0.88
C TRP A 48 -1.67 7.42 -0.54
N ALA A 49 -2.38 6.34 -0.86
CA ALA A 49 -2.93 6.10 -2.19
C ALA A 49 -3.97 7.16 -2.58
N ILE A 50 -4.81 7.59 -1.64
CA ILE A 50 -5.80 8.66 -1.83
C ILE A 50 -5.10 10.00 -2.14
N ALA A 51 -4.07 10.34 -1.38
CA ALA A 51 -3.29 11.56 -1.60
C ALA A 51 -2.53 11.51 -2.93
N PHE A 52 -1.94 10.35 -3.27
CA PHE A 52 -1.24 10.17 -4.52
C PHE A 52 -2.18 10.25 -5.73
N ALA A 53 -3.39 9.68 -5.63
CA ALA A 53 -4.44 9.82 -6.64
C ALA A 53 -4.81 11.30 -6.89
N LEU A 54 -4.82 12.15 -5.86
CA LEU A 54 -5.03 13.59 -6.02
C LEU A 54 -3.91 14.23 -6.85
N VAL A 55 -2.65 13.90 -6.58
CA VAL A 55 -1.50 14.41 -7.36
C VAL A 55 -1.64 14.04 -8.84
N GLU A 56 -2.00 12.79 -9.13
CA GLU A 56 -2.23 12.32 -10.49
C GLU A 56 -3.41 13.06 -11.16
N ALA A 57 -4.53 13.22 -10.46
CA ALA A 57 -5.69 13.96 -10.97
C ALA A 57 -5.36 15.43 -11.24
N MET A 58 -4.53 16.08 -10.40
CA MET A 58 -4.09 17.47 -10.60
C MET A 58 -3.26 17.62 -11.88
N VAL A 59 -2.44 16.64 -12.25
CA VAL A 59 -1.72 16.65 -13.53
C VAL A 59 -2.71 16.69 -14.69
N VAL A 60 -3.76 15.88 -14.66
CA VAL A 60 -4.81 15.88 -15.68
C VAL A 60 -5.51 17.24 -15.74
N VAL A 61 -5.81 17.87 -14.59
CA VAL A 61 -6.38 19.24 -14.54
C VAL A 61 -5.47 20.24 -15.23
N TYR A 62 -4.16 20.20 -14.97
CA TYR A 62 -3.19 21.09 -15.59
C TYR A 62 -3.09 20.85 -17.11
N LEU A 63 -3.02 19.60 -17.54
CA LEU A 63 -2.97 19.25 -18.96
C LEU A 63 -4.23 19.73 -19.69
N ARG A 64 -5.42 19.51 -19.10
CA ARG A 64 -6.67 19.99 -19.71
C ARG A 64 -6.71 21.50 -19.85
N ARG A 65 -6.21 22.23 -18.86
CA ARG A 65 -6.09 23.70 -18.94
C ARG A 65 -5.10 24.14 -20.00
N LEU A 66 -3.92 23.51 -20.04
CA LEU A 66 -2.85 23.81 -20.98
C LEU A 66 -3.30 23.63 -22.43
N PHE A 67 -4.08 22.58 -22.70
CA PHE A 67 -4.58 22.27 -24.05
C PHE A 67 -5.98 22.86 -24.35
N GLY A 68 -6.52 23.71 -23.47
CA GLY A 68 -7.83 24.31 -23.67
C GLY A 68 -9.02 23.35 -23.60
N LEU A 69 -8.83 22.18 -22.94
CA LEU A 69 -9.82 21.10 -22.87
C LEU A 69 -10.67 21.11 -21.58
N GLN A 70 -10.53 22.12 -20.72
CA GLN A 70 -11.16 22.19 -19.40
C GLN A 70 -12.69 22.15 -19.41
N TYR A 71 -13.32 22.49 -20.51
CA TYR A 71 -14.79 22.53 -20.65
C TYR A 71 -15.38 21.31 -21.37
N ARG A 72 -14.54 20.34 -21.76
CA ARG A 72 -15.02 19.14 -22.46
C ARG A 72 -15.40 18.06 -21.46
N LEU A 73 -16.63 17.56 -21.58
CA LEU A 73 -17.14 16.46 -20.74
C LEU A 73 -16.83 15.08 -21.36
N THR A 74 -16.56 15.03 -22.63
CA THR A 74 -16.21 13.80 -23.37
C THR A 74 -14.90 13.99 -24.12
N PHE A 75 -14.06 12.98 -24.10
CA PHE A 75 -12.80 12.95 -24.84
C PHE A 75 -12.84 11.82 -25.85
N THR A 76 -12.34 12.11 -27.02
CA THR A 76 -12.09 11.11 -28.07
C THR A 76 -10.59 10.94 -28.24
N PRO A 77 -10.11 9.84 -28.82
CA PRO A 77 -8.69 9.69 -29.17
C PRO A 77 -8.15 10.85 -30.00
N ALA A 78 -9.01 11.53 -30.79
CA ALA A 78 -8.63 12.69 -31.57
C ALA A 78 -8.35 13.94 -30.73
N ASP A 79 -8.97 14.07 -29.55
CA ASP A 79 -8.74 15.19 -28.61
C ASP A 79 -7.40 15.05 -27.87
N PHE A 80 -6.85 13.85 -27.78
CA PHE A 80 -5.56 13.54 -27.17
C PHE A 80 -4.41 13.51 -28.18
N ARG A 81 -4.47 14.32 -29.22
CA ARG A 81 -3.31 14.54 -30.09
C ARG A 81 -2.24 15.32 -29.34
N TYR A 82 -1.60 14.64 -28.39
CA TYR A 82 -0.39 15.17 -27.76
C TYR A 82 0.66 15.41 -28.86
N PRO A 83 1.33 16.58 -28.90
CA PRO A 83 2.60 16.67 -29.58
C PRO A 83 3.49 15.50 -29.09
N ARG A 84 4.17 14.82 -30.01
CA ARG A 84 4.99 13.62 -29.68
C ARG A 84 5.91 13.80 -28.47
N ALA A 85 6.38 15.04 -28.25
CA ALA A 85 7.19 15.41 -27.09
C ALA A 85 6.46 15.18 -25.74
N TYR A 86 5.18 15.51 -25.65
CA TYR A 86 4.40 15.34 -24.40
C TYR A 86 4.05 13.88 -24.14
N LEU A 87 3.87 13.06 -25.18
CA LEU A 87 3.61 11.63 -25.03
C LEU A 87 4.73 10.94 -24.24
N GLY A 88 5.99 11.26 -24.55
CA GLY A 88 7.13 10.69 -23.80
C GLY A 88 7.14 11.08 -22.32
N TYR A 89 6.79 12.32 -21.99
CA TYR A 89 6.68 12.74 -20.58
C TYR A 89 5.55 12.02 -19.86
N GLU A 90 4.39 11.84 -20.49
CA GLU A 90 3.26 11.12 -19.90
C GLU A 90 3.56 9.63 -19.71
N GLN A 91 4.24 8.99 -20.66
CA GLN A 91 4.69 7.61 -20.50
C GLN A 91 5.71 7.48 -19.37
N ALA A 92 6.66 8.42 -19.23
CA ALA A 92 7.62 8.41 -18.12
C ALA A 92 6.92 8.61 -16.77
N ARG A 93 5.92 9.51 -16.69
CA ARG A 93 5.10 9.72 -15.50
C ARG A 93 4.33 8.45 -15.13
N GLU A 94 3.67 7.81 -16.08
CA GLU A 94 2.95 6.56 -15.88
C GLU A 94 3.88 5.45 -15.35
N ALA A 95 5.06 5.29 -15.95
CA ALA A 95 6.05 4.33 -15.47
C ALA A 95 6.49 4.64 -14.02
N ALA A 96 6.72 5.92 -13.70
CA ALA A 96 7.07 6.34 -12.34
C ALA A 96 5.94 6.06 -11.34
N THR A 97 4.68 6.29 -11.72
CA THR A 97 3.49 5.94 -10.92
C THR A 97 3.47 4.45 -10.60
N MET A 98 3.72 3.58 -11.57
CA MET A 98 3.79 2.13 -11.34
C MET A 98 4.92 1.74 -10.39
N VAL A 99 6.10 2.34 -10.53
CA VAL A 99 7.24 2.11 -9.63
C VAL A 99 6.91 2.55 -8.20
N MET A 100 6.26 3.70 -8.01
CA MET A 100 5.86 4.18 -6.68
C MET A 100 4.82 3.27 -6.02
N LEU A 101 3.81 2.82 -6.75
CA LEU A 101 2.81 1.86 -6.25
C LEU A 101 3.44 0.52 -5.85
N LEU A 102 4.36 -0.01 -6.68
CA LEU A 102 5.12 -1.21 -6.36
C LEU A 102 6.00 -1.02 -5.12
N GLY A 103 6.67 0.13 -5.02
CA GLY A 103 7.53 0.49 -3.89
C GLY A 103 6.76 0.53 -2.57
N VAL A 104 5.58 1.15 -2.55
CA VAL A 104 4.72 1.17 -1.35
C VAL A 104 4.28 -0.24 -0.95
N GLY A 105 3.86 -1.07 -1.90
CA GLY A 105 3.52 -2.47 -1.65
C GLY A 105 4.68 -3.25 -1.06
N TYR A 106 5.89 -3.06 -1.61
CA TYR A 106 7.11 -3.69 -1.12
C TYR A 106 7.47 -3.29 0.30
N LEU A 107 7.42 -2.00 0.62
CA LEU A 107 7.75 -1.45 1.94
C LEU A 107 6.71 -1.81 3.01
N ALA A 108 5.41 -1.85 2.65
CA ALA A 108 4.34 -2.17 3.58
C ALA A 108 4.27 -3.66 3.94
N GLY A 109 4.65 -4.56 3.02
CA GLY A 109 4.57 -6.00 3.21
C GLY A 109 5.86 -6.60 3.79
N ARG A 110 5.71 -7.59 4.69
CA ARG A 110 6.85 -8.35 5.28
C ARG A 110 7.17 -9.61 4.47
N THR A 111 6.13 -10.29 3.97
CA THR A 111 6.26 -11.48 3.13
C THR A 111 5.91 -11.13 1.69
N TRP A 112 6.29 -12.00 0.73
CA TRP A 112 5.94 -11.80 -0.67
C TRP A 112 4.43 -11.63 -0.89
N TRP A 113 3.62 -12.47 -0.25
CA TRP A 113 2.15 -12.38 -0.33
C TRP A 113 1.60 -11.09 0.26
N GLN A 114 2.17 -10.61 1.36
CA GLN A 114 1.78 -9.32 1.91
C GLN A 114 2.19 -8.15 1.01
N ARG A 115 3.39 -8.21 0.40
CA ARG A 115 3.84 -7.20 -0.57
C ARG A 115 2.90 -7.11 -1.77
N LEU A 116 2.54 -8.26 -2.33
CA LEU A 116 1.56 -8.35 -3.40
C LEU A 116 0.20 -7.78 -2.97
N ALA A 117 -0.29 -8.15 -1.78
CA ALA A 117 -1.56 -7.66 -1.26
C ALA A 117 -1.55 -6.14 -1.05
N PHE A 118 -0.50 -5.58 -0.45
CA PHE A 118 -0.40 -4.13 -0.26
C PHE A 118 -0.26 -3.39 -1.59
N TRP A 119 0.43 -3.96 -2.58
CA TRP A 119 0.48 -3.38 -3.92
C TRP A 119 -0.89 -3.37 -4.60
N LEU A 120 -1.61 -4.50 -4.63
CA LEU A 120 -2.96 -4.59 -5.18
C LEU A 120 -3.93 -3.61 -4.49
N PHE A 121 -3.82 -3.52 -3.16
CA PHE A 121 -4.65 -2.60 -2.38
C PHE A 121 -4.33 -1.14 -2.71
N ALA A 122 -3.04 -0.76 -2.74
CA ALA A 122 -2.62 0.60 -3.05
C ALA A 122 -3.07 0.99 -4.47
N PHE A 123 -2.88 0.10 -5.44
CA PHE A 123 -3.31 0.31 -6.82
C PHE A 123 -4.84 0.50 -6.89
N GLY A 124 -5.61 -0.40 -6.30
CA GLY A 124 -7.07 -0.32 -6.37
C GLY A 124 -7.63 0.94 -5.70
N VAL A 125 -7.08 1.34 -4.54
CA VAL A 125 -7.49 2.57 -3.88
C VAL A 125 -7.08 3.80 -4.70
N TRP A 126 -5.85 3.83 -5.21
CA TRP A 126 -5.35 4.92 -6.05
C TRP A 126 -6.21 5.10 -7.31
N ASP A 127 -6.51 4.04 -8.05
CA ASP A 127 -7.28 4.10 -9.28
C ASP A 127 -8.73 4.59 -9.05
N ILE A 128 -9.41 4.07 -8.02
CA ILE A 128 -10.76 4.54 -7.68
C ILE A 128 -10.73 6.01 -7.30
N PHE A 129 -9.81 6.43 -6.42
CA PHE A 129 -9.73 7.81 -5.97
C PHE A 129 -9.23 8.77 -7.04
N TYR A 130 -8.51 8.31 -8.05
CA TYR A 130 -8.20 9.10 -9.23
C TYR A 130 -9.48 9.60 -9.91
N TYR A 131 -10.46 8.72 -10.15
CA TYR A 131 -11.75 9.13 -10.72
C TYR A 131 -12.60 9.94 -9.76
N VAL A 132 -12.55 9.67 -8.46
CA VAL A 132 -13.22 10.50 -7.44
C VAL A 132 -12.70 11.93 -7.50
N TRP A 133 -11.39 12.13 -7.53
CA TRP A 133 -10.78 13.46 -7.61
C TRP A 133 -11.04 14.14 -8.95
N LEU A 134 -10.99 13.44 -10.05
CA LEU A 134 -11.38 14.01 -11.35
C LEU A 134 -12.85 14.47 -11.35
N TRP A 135 -13.73 13.71 -10.72
CA TRP A 135 -15.11 14.12 -10.60
C TRP A 135 -15.29 15.35 -9.70
N VAL A 136 -14.59 15.42 -8.59
CA VAL A 136 -14.61 16.57 -7.67
C VAL A 136 -14.07 17.83 -8.38
N LEU A 137 -12.95 17.71 -9.08
CA LEU A 137 -12.24 18.85 -9.66
C LEU A 137 -12.80 19.30 -11.02
N LEU A 138 -13.29 18.38 -11.83
CA LEU A 138 -13.65 18.61 -13.22
C LEU A 138 -15.10 18.23 -13.56
N ARG A 139 -15.83 17.61 -12.61
CA ARG A 139 -17.13 16.96 -12.86
C ARG A 139 -17.06 15.92 -13.98
N TRP A 140 -15.94 15.25 -14.09
CA TRP A 140 -15.67 14.21 -15.07
C TRP A 140 -15.16 12.94 -14.33
N PRO A 141 -15.57 11.73 -14.75
CA PRO A 141 -16.43 11.37 -15.89
C PRO A 141 -17.90 11.75 -15.69
N SER A 142 -18.61 12.00 -16.78
CA SER A 142 -20.04 12.33 -16.75
C SER A 142 -20.93 11.11 -16.47
N SER A 143 -20.42 9.92 -16.75
CA SER A 143 -21.08 8.63 -16.48
C SER A 143 -20.04 7.51 -16.35
N PRO A 144 -20.40 6.36 -15.76
CA PRO A 144 -19.50 5.19 -15.74
C PRO A 144 -19.11 4.67 -17.13
N GLY A 145 -19.95 4.91 -18.14
CA GLY A 145 -19.67 4.54 -19.53
C GLY A 145 -18.74 5.50 -20.28
N THR A 146 -18.37 6.63 -19.67
CA THR A 146 -17.42 7.58 -20.28
C THR A 146 -16.10 6.87 -20.56
N ARG A 147 -15.58 7.02 -21.78
CA ARG A 147 -14.28 6.41 -22.16
C ARG A 147 -13.13 7.26 -21.65
N ASP A 148 -12.12 6.59 -21.18
CA ASP A 148 -10.86 7.16 -20.73
C ASP A 148 -9.67 6.45 -21.35
N LEU A 149 -8.54 7.14 -21.42
CA LEU A 149 -7.25 6.58 -21.76
C LEU A 149 -6.63 6.03 -20.46
N LEU A 150 -6.73 4.72 -20.26
CA LEU A 150 -6.31 4.08 -19.01
C LEU A 150 -4.80 3.99 -18.90
N PHE A 151 -4.12 3.60 -19.97
CA PHE A 151 -2.67 3.42 -20.04
C PHE A 151 -2.13 3.79 -21.40
N LEU A 152 -0.90 4.32 -21.40
CA LEU A 152 -0.10 4.61 -22.59
C LEU A 152 0.95 3.53 -22.85
N ILE A 153 1.29 2.75 -21.85
CA ILE A 153 2.32 1.70 -21.88
C ILE A 153 1.66 0.32 -21.77
N PRO A 154 2.00 -0.64 -22.62
CA PRO A 154 2.94 -0.59 -23.75
C PRO A 154 2.35 0.07 -25.02
N ARG A 155 1.07 0.36 -24.98
CA ARG A 155 0.29 1.05 -26.04
C ARG A 155 -0.95 1.66 -25.43
N GLU A 156 -1.52 2.65 -26.13
CA GLU A 156 -2.77 3.29 -25.70
C GLU A 156 -3.89 2.26 -25.48
N TRP A 157 -4.45 2.28 -24.28
CA TRP A 157 -5.58 1.43 -23.91
C TRP A 157 -6.77 2.28 -23.49
N TRP A 158 -7.79 2.28 -24.34
CA TRP A 158 -9.02 3.02 -24.14
C TRP A 158 -10.14 2.12 -23.65
N ALA A 159 -10.75 2.45 -22.53
CA ALA A 159 -11.88 1.71 -21.98
C ALA A 159 -12.88 2.62 -21.25
N PRO A 160 -14.13 2.18 -21.04
CA PRO A 160 -15.06 2.90 -20.18
C PRO A 160 -14.63 2.82 -18.71
N VAL A 161 -14.85 3.90 -17.96
CA VAL A 161 -14.40 4.09 -16.56
C VAL A 161 -14.89 2.98 -15.62
N TRP A 162 -16.03 2.36 -15.87
CA TRP A 162 -16.49 1.26 -15.04
C TRP A 162 -15.53 0.06 -15.03
N GLN A 163 -14.77 -0.16 -16.11
CA GLN A 163 -13.85 -1.31 -16.18
C GLN A 163 -12.68 -1.21 -15.19
N PRO A 164 -11.88 -0.14 -15.16
CA PRO A 164 -10.81 0.00 -14.16
C PRO A 164 -11.37 0.03 -12.74
N VAL A 165 -12.50 0.71 -12.50
CA VAL A 165 -13.12 0.74 -11.17
C VAL A 165 -13.52 -0.66 -10.69
N LEU A 166 -14.13 -1.48 -11.56
CA LEU A 166 -14.49 -2.85 -11.22
C LEU A 166 -13.25 -3.73 -10.97
N ALA A 167 -12.22 -3.61 -11.80
CA ALA A 167 -10.96 -4.31 -11.60
C ALA A 167 -10.30 -3.91 -10.27
N SER A 168 -10.30 -2.63 -9.94
CA SER A 168 -9.75 -2.09 -8.70
C SER A 168 -10.50 -2.56 -7.45
N LEU A 169 -11.82 -2.68 -7.50
CA LEU A 169 -12.60 -3.32 -6.44
C LEU A 169 -12.20 -4.79 -6.26
N GLY A 170 -11.99 -5.51 -7.36
CA GLY A 170 -11.48 -6.88 -7.33
C GLY A 170 -10.09 -6.97 -6.70
N PHE A 171 -9.17 -6.07 -7.04
CA PHE A 171 -7.83 -6.02 -6.44
C PHE A 171 -7.87 -5.76 -4.94
N ILE A 172 -8.73 -4.83 -4.48
CA ILE A 172 -8.92 -4.56 -3.04
C ILE A 172 -9.46 -5.81 -2.34
N ALA A 173 -10.47 -6.49 -2.91
CA ALA A 173 -11.03 -7.70 -2.32
C ALA A 173 -9.98 -8.82 -2.20
N VAL A 174 -9.21 -9.08 -3.26
CA VAL A 174 -8.11 -10.06 -3.26
C VAL A 174 -7.04 -9.69 -2.23
N ALA A 175 -6.65 -8.42 -2.16
CA ALA A 175 -5.68 -7.93 -1.18
C ALA A 175 -6.12 -8.20 0.27
N VAL A 176 -7.36 -7.86 0.60
CA VAL A 176 -7.94 -8.10 1.94
C VAL A 176 -7.98 -9.60 2.26
N LEU A 177 -8.36 -10.45 1.31
CA LEU A 177 -8.36 -11.91 1.49
C LEU A 177 -6.96 -12.47 1.74
N ILE A 178 -5.95 -12.02 1.00
CA ILE A 178 -4.56 -12.44 1.21
C ILE A 178 -4.09 -12.02 2.60
N LEU A 179 -4.32 -10.76 3.01
CA LEU A 179 -3.92 -10.25 4.32
C LEU A 179 -4.63 -10.97 5.47
N ALA A 180 -5.91 -11.31 5.31
CA ALA A 180 -6.65 -12.08 6.30
C ALA A 180 -6.11 -13.51 6.47
N LYS A 181 -5.72 -14.16 5.36
CA LYS A 181 -5.11 -15.51 5.40
C LYS A 181 -3.70 -15.49 5.98
N THR A 182 -2.85 -14.56 5.57
CA THR A 182 -1.45 -14.47 6.01
C THR A 182 -1.29 -14.02 7.48
N ARG A 183 -2.37 -13.55 8.12
CA ARG A 183 -2.40 -13.26 9.55
C ARG A 183 -2.52 -14.53 10.40
N ARG A 184 -3.13 -15.58 9.84
CA ARG A 184 -3.43 -16.84 10.57
C ARG A 184 -2.29 -17.85 10.48
N ALA A 185 -1.35 -17.67 9.58
CA ALA A 185 -0.14 -18.46 9.40
C ALA A 185 1.04 -17.84 10.16
#